data_c121968e73b7f035b3fce4c647fdbd0f
#
_entry.id   c121968e73b7f035b3fce4c647fdbd0f
#
_cell.length_a   1.000
_cell.length_b   1.000
_cell.length_c   1.000
_cell.angle_alpha   90.00
_cell.angle_beta   90.00
_cell.angle_gamma   90.00
#
_symmetry.space_group_name_H-M   'P 1'
#
loop_
_entity.id
_entity.type
_entity.pdbx_description
1 polymer ?
#
loop_
_entity_poly.entity_id
_entity_poly.type
_entity_poly.pdbx_seq_one_letter_code
_entity_poly.pdbx_strand_id
1 'polypeptide(L)'
;PTTIGDFIKAIGDGTFAKEIDDIRKTEDKGARGNKKRELLPAVMISGLQGGKDSSGFLHSGVLQMDFDEVKDLEKCKSLLMSDSYVCCAFISPSGTGVKALVPIDGGFHKECFERARNHFKGSYELIADESPKNPESLCYFSHDPDIYVSERSASVVQWGGGGVDAFSDSTAENLDTAVTITTSIDYITPKQGNSL
;
A
#
# COMPACT_ATOMS: atom_id res chain seq x y z
N PRO A 1 -6.36 -11.88 12.07
CA PRO A 1 -5.45 -11.48 10.98
C PRO A 1 -6.07 -11.81 9.64
N THR A 2 -5.81 -11.01 8.64
CA THR A 2 -6.16 -11.23 7.26
C THR A 2 -4.86 -11.35 6.45
N THR A 3 -4.93 -11.73 5.18
CA THR A 3 -3.76 -11.72 4.30
C THR A 3 -3.78 -10.49 3.38
N ILE A 4 -2.62 -10.12 2.82
CA ILE A 4 -2.56 -9.08 1.77
C ILE A 4 -3.42 -9.53 0.57
N GLY A 5 -3.44 -10.82 0.25
CA GLY A 5 -4.31 -11.37 -0.80
C GLY A 5 -5.79 -11.16 -0.53
N ASP A 6 -6.27 -11.39 0.72
CA ASP A 6 -7.66 -11.13 1.10
C ASP A 6 -7.99 -9.63 1.01
N PHE A 7 -7.06 -8.76 1.40
CA PHE A 7 -7.20 -7.32 1.29
C PHE A 7 -7.34 -6.87 -0.17
N ILE A 8 -6.47 -7.34 -1.06
CA ILE A 8 -6.50 -7.06 -2.50
C ILE A 8 -7.81 -7.57 -3.11
N LYS A 9 -8.19 -8.81 -2.79
CA LYS A 9 -9.44 -9.41 -3.28
C LYS A 9 -10.66 -8.59 -2.87
N ALA A 10 -10.74 -8.16 -1.62
CA ALA A 10 -11.86 -7.36 -1.12
C ALA A 10 -11.99 -6.00 -1.84
N ILE A 11 -10.86 -5.38 -2.26
CA ILE A 11 -10.85 -4.15 -3.05
C ILE A 11 -11.43 -4.40 -4.44
N GLY A 12 -10.98 -5.45 -5.14
CA GLY A 12 -11.44 -5.78 -6.48
C GLY A 12 -12.91 -6.22 -6.50
N ASP A 13 -13.32 -7.05 -5.54
CA ASP A 13 -14.69 -7.56 -5.43
C ASP A 13 -15.71 -6.49 -4.95
N GLY A 14 -15.23 -5.34 -4.49
CA GLY A 14 -16.10 -4.26 -4.01
C GLY A 14 -16.79 -4.57 -2.68
N THR A 15 -16.14 -5.29 -1.77
CA THR A 15 -16.69 -5.62 -0.44
C THR A 15 -17.20 -4.38 0.30
N PHE A 16 -16.55 -3.22 0.12
CA PHE A 16 -16.91 -1.93 0.72
C PHE A 16 -17.36 -0.90 -0.33
N ALA A 17 -17.89 -1.34 -1.47
CA ALA A 17 -18.23 -0.45 -2.59
C ALA A 17 -19.23 0.65 -2.19
N LYS A 18 -20.21 0.31 -1.35
CA LYS A 18 -21.24 1.25 -0.89
C LYS A 18 -20.64 2.34 0.00
N GLU A 19 -19.82 1.98 0.97
CA GLU A 19 -19.12 2.89 1.88
C GLU A 19 -18.15 3.79 1.11
N ILE A 20 -17.44 3.22 0.15
CA ILE A 20 -16.52 3.96 -0.73
C ILE A 20 -17.27 4.97 -1.60
N ASP A 21 -18.42 4.59 -2.17
CA ASP A 21 -19.25 5.50 -2.95
C ASP A 21 -19.75 6.70 -2.10
N ASP A 22 -20.18 6.44 -0.87
CA ASP A 22 -20.58 7.51 0.07
C ASP A 22 -19.40 8.43 0.45
N ILE A 23 -18.20 7.86 0.65
CA ILE A 23 -16.99 8.63 0.92
C ILE A 23 -16.64 9.51 -0.28
N ARG A 24 -16.64 8.96 -1.51
CA ARG A 24 -16.26 9.66 -2.74
C ARG A 24 -17.24 10.79 -3.11
N LYS A 25 -18.52 10.68 -2.75
CA LYS A 25 -19.53 11.71 -2.93
C LYS A 25 -19.41 12.87 -1.92
N THR A 26 -18.59 12.72 -0.88
CA THR A 26 -18.41 13.75 0.14
C THR A 26 -17.38 14.77 -0.33
N GLU A 27 -17.82 16.02 -0.59
CA GLU A 27 -16.96 17.08 -1.15
C GLU A 27 -15.92 17.58 -0.13
N ASP A 28 -16.37 17.83 1.11
CA ASP A 28 -15.47 18.34 2.15
C ASP A 28 -14.42 17.30 2.55
N LYS A 29 -13.12 17.69 2.45
CA LYS A 29 -11.98 16.82 2.72
C LYS A 29 -11.96 16.31 4.16
N GLY A 30 -12.32 17.15 5.13
CA GLY A 30 -12.36 16.78 6.54
C GLY A 30 -13.46 15.77 6.85
N ALA A 31 -14.67 16.04 6.36
CA ALA A 31 -15.81 15.13 6.48
C ALA A 31 -15.55 13.79 5.79
N ARG A 32 -14.94 13.82 4.60
CA ARG A 32 -14.51 12.61 3.87
C ARG A 32 -13.49 11.78 4.68
N GLY A 33 -12.51 12.45 5.31
CA GLY A 33 -11.55 11.82 6.19
C GLY A 33 -12.18 11.19 7.44
N ASN A 34 -13.21 11.83 8.02
CA ASN A 34 -13.98 11.29 9.15
C ASN A 34 -14.77 10.05 8.73
N LYS A 35 -15.56 10.15 7.64
CA LYS A 35 -16.30 9.01 7.09
C LYS A 35 -15.39 7.80 6.81
N LYS A 36 -14.23 8.03 6.22
CA LYS A 36 -13.25 6.97 5.98
C LYS A 36 -12.89 6.21 7.26
N ARG A 37 -12.63 6.93 8.36
CA ARG A 37 -12.30 6.33 9.66
C ARG A 37 -13.47 5.64 10.34
N GLU A 38 -14.69 6.11 10.08
CA GLU A 38 -15.92 5.58 10.69
C GLU A 38 -16.45 4.35 9.95
N LEU A 39 -16.33 4.33 8.62
CA LEU A 39 -17.00 3.33 7.79
C LEU A 39 -16.08 2.21 7.32
N LEU A 40 -14.77 2.47 7.19
CA LEU A 40 -13.87 1.51 6.60
C LEU A 40 -12.95 0.86 7.64
N PRO A 41 -12.76 -0.46 7.55
CA PRO A 41 -11.66 -1.11 8.23
C PRO A 41 -10.33 -0.71 7.58
N ALA A 42 -9.25 -0.96 8.31
CA ALA A 42 -7.90 -0.71 7.84
C ALA A 42 -6.98 -1.88 8.19
N VAL A 43 -5.87 -1.97 7.48
CA VAL A 43 -4.82 -2.96 7.71
C VAL A 43 -3.47 -2.26 7.82
N MET A 44 -2.52 -2.86 8.51
CA MET A 44 -1.11 -2.51 8.44
C MET A 44 -0.46 -3.39 7.37
N ILE A 45 -0.25 -2.83 6.17
CA ILE A 45 0.33 -3.58 5.03
C ILE A 45 1.72 -4.11 5.38
N SER A 46 2.52 -3.30 6.08
CA SER A 46 3.92 -3.64 6.34
C SER A 46 4.12 -4.69 7.43
N GLY A 47 3.05 -5.18 8.09
CA GLY A 47 3.20 -6.32 8.99
C GLY A 47 2.17 -6.44 10.10
N LEU A 48 2.54 -7.20 11.13
CA LEU A 48 1.74 -7.49 12.31
C LEU A 48 2.40 -6.89 13.55
N GLN A 49 1.60 -6.26 14.40
CA GLN A 49 2.03 -5.99 15.77
C GLN A 49 2.02 -7.30 16.56
N GLY A 50 3.13 -7.63 17.22
CA GLY A 50 3.25 -8.84 18.02
C GLY A 50 2.12 -8.94 19.06
N GLY A 51 1.54 -10.15 19.22
CA GLY A 51 0.54 -10.42 20.25
C GLY A 51 1.05 -10.12 21.66
N LYS A 52 0.18 -10.22 22.68
CA LYS A 52 0.43 -9.83 24.07
C LYS A 52 1.74 -10.34 24.69
N ASP A 53 2.33 -11.39 24.13
CA ASP A 53 3.54 -12.05 24.63
C ASP A 53 4.77 -11.85 23.73
N SER A 54 4.64 -11.15 22.62
CA SER A 54 5.75 -10.89 21.70
C SER A 54 5.94 -9.38 21.51
N SER A 55 7.01 -8.85 22.06
CA SER A 55 7.40 -7.42 22.01
C SER A 55 7.94 -6.97 20.65
N GLY A 56 7.58 -7.60 19.54
CA GLY A 56 8.15 -7.35 18.22
C GLY A 56 7.12 -7.09 17.12
N PHE A 57 7.45 -6.19 16.21
CA PHE A 57 6.78 -6.01 14.93
C PHE A 57 7.31 -7.03 13.93
N LEU A 58 6.44 -7.88 13.37
CA LEU A 58 6.79 -8.81 12.32
C LEU A 58 6.53 -8.18 10.96
N HIS A 59 7.58 -7.82 10.24
CA HIS A 59 7.47 -7.16 8.95
C HIS A 59 6.98 -8.11 7.85
N SER A 60 6.07 -7.63 7.00
CA SER A 60 5.50 -8.41 5.88
C SER A 60 6.43 -8.53 4.66
N GLY A 61 7.46 -7.69 4.57
CA GLY A 61 8.26 -7.54 3.35
C GLY A 61 7.55 -6.70 2.27
N VAL A 62 6.45 -6.02 2.59
CA VAL A 62 5.71 -5.16 1.66
C VAL A 62 5.58 -3.76 2.22
N LEU A 63 5.83 -2.78 1.38
CA LEU A 63 5.68 -1.35 1.62
C LEU A 63 4.45 -0.84 0.87
N GLN A 64 3.65 -0.02 1.53
CA GLN A 64 2.63 0.78 0.86
C GLN A 64 3.23 2.12 0.42
N MET A 65 2.90 2.56 -0.78
CA MET A 65 3.16 3.90 -1.28
C MET A 65 1.82 4.61 -1.52
N ASP A 66 1.72 5.86 -1.11
CA ASP A 66 0.49 6.66 -1.18
C ASP A 66 0.75 7.90 -2.03
N PHE A 67 0.00 8.05 -3.12
CA PHE A 67 0.07 9.20 -4.03
C PHE A 67 -1.25 9.94 -3.96
N ASP A 68 -1.32 10.96 -3.12
CA ASP A 68 -2.54 11.72 -2.86
C ASP A 68 -2.74 12.88 -3.86
N GLU A 69 -4.00 13.28 -4.06
CA GLU A 69 -4.40 14.44 -4.88
C GLU A 69 -3.80 14.43 -6.29
N VAL A 70 -3.81 13.27 -6.91
CA VAL A 70 -3.29 13.06 -8.26
C VAL A 70 -4.22 13.72 -9.29
N LYS A 71 -3.65 14.54 -10.18
CA LYS A 71 -4.42 15.24 -11.22
C LYS A 71 -5.04 14.31 -12.26
N ASP A 72 -4.34 13.24 -12.59
CA ASP A 72 -4.72 12.24 -13.59
C ASP A 72 -4.50 10.84 -13.00
N LEU A 73 -5.58 10.27 -12.46
CA LEU A 73 -5.55 8.97 -11.79
C LEU A 73 -5.18 7.83 -12.74
N GLU A 74 -5.73 7.85 -13.96
CA GLU A 74 -5.50 6.82 -14.96
C GLU A 74 -4.04 6.81 -15.38
N LYS A 75 -3.49 7.99 -15.67
CA LYS A 75 -2.08 8.12 -16.00
C LYS A 75 -1.18 7.66 -14.86
N CYS A 76 -1.46 8.09 -13.63
CA CYS A 76 -0.69 7.69 -12.45
C CYS A 76 -0.72 6.17 -12.29
N LYS A 77 -1.90 5.56 -12.33
CA LYS A 77 -2.08 4.11 -12.21
C LYS A 77 -1.34 3.37 -13.33
N SER A 78 -1.44 3.81 -14.58
CA SER A 78 -0.70 3.25 -15.72
C SER A 78 0.82 3.27 -15.52
N LEU A 79 1.38 4.37 -15.02
CA LEU A 79 2.80 4.47 -14.73
C LEU A 79 3.22 3.45 -13.66
N LEU A 80 2.45 3.36 -12.58
CA LEU A 80 2.70 2.40 -11.50
C LEU A 80 2.59 0.94 -12.00
N MET A 81 1.61 0.63 -12.84
CA MET A 81 1.44 -0.71 -13.45
C MET A 81 2.62 -1.12 -14.33
N SER A 82 3.29 -0.16 -14.96
CA SER A 82 4.46 -0.42 -15.80
C SER A 82 5.78 -0.55 -15.03
N ASP A 83 5.80 -0.15 -13.76
CA ASP A 83 6.98 -0.19 -12.91
C ASP A 83 7.28 -1.59 -12.40
N SER A 84 8.54 -2.02 -12.49
CA SER A 84 8.96 -3.37 -12.09
C SER A 84 8.94 -3.62 -10.58
N TYR A 85 8.89 -2.57 -9.77
CA TYR A 85 8.83 -2.67 -8.30
C TYR A 85 7.39 -2.71 -7.77
N VAL A 86 6.39 -2.43 -8.61
CA VAL A 86 4.99 -2.41 -8.17
C VAL A 86 4.35 -3.78 -8.34
N CYS A 87 3.92 -4.39 -7.25
CA CYS A 87 3.19 -5.65 -7.28
C CYS A 87 1.66 -5.48 -7.25
N CYS A 88 1.16 -4.32 -6.79
CA CYS A 88 -0.26 -4.01 -6.78
C CYS A 88 -0.47 -2.50 -6.84
N ALA A 89 -1.49 -2.04 -7.55
CA ALA A 89 -1.90 -0.63 -7.57
C ALA A 89 -3.42 -0.49 -7.64
N PHE A 90 -3.98 0.45 -6.88
CA PHE A 90 -5.43 0.69 -6.81
C PHE A 90 -5.78 2.12 -6.43
N ILE A 91 -6.98 2.55 -6.81
CA ILE A 91 -7.53 3.87 -6.46
C ILE A 91 -7.78 3.95 -4.96
N SER A 92 -7.38 5.05 -4.34
CA SER A 92 -7.57 5.29 -2.91
C SER A 92 -9.06 5.39 -2.51
N PRO A 93 -9.41 5.21 -1.23
CA PRO A 93 -10.79 5.31 -0.76
C PRO A 93 -11.44 6.67 -1.08
N SER A 94 -10.65 7.75 -1.09
CA SER A 94 -11.13 9.10 -1.41
C SER A 94 -11.44 9.29 -2.91
N GLY A 95 -10.94 8.41 -3.78
CA GLY A 95 -11.05 8.56 -5.23
C GLY A 95 -10.17 9.68 -5.82
N THR A 96 -9.25 10.26 -5.03
CA THR A 96 -8.40 11.38 -5.47
C THR A 96 -6.91 11.03 -5.49
N GLY A 97 -6.56 9.77 -5.21
CA GLY A 97 -5.19 9.29 -5.17
C GLY A 97 -5.07 7.84 -5.60
N VAL A 98 -3.85 7.38 -5.75
CA VAL A 98 -3.50 6.00 -6.09
C VAL A 98 -2.60 5.44 -4.98
N LYS A 99 -2.81 4.18 -4.63
CA LYS A 99 -1.95 3.43 -3.72
C LYS A 99 -1.23 2.34 -4.49
N ALA A 100 0.04 2.12 -4.14
CA ALA A 100 0.83 1.03 -4.68
C ALA A 100 1.43 0.19 -3.55
N LEU A 101 1.59 -1.11 -3.80
CA LEU A 101 2.30 -2.05 -2.94
C LEU A 101 3.62 -2.42 -3.62
N VAL A 102 4.70 -2.36 -2.84
CA VAL A 102 6.07 -2.55 -3.31
C VAL A 102 6.76 -3.55 -2.39
N PRO A 103 7.28 -4.68 -2.90
CA PRO A 103 8.12 -5.58 -2.12
C PRO A 103 9.42 -4.91 -1.68
N ILE A 104 9.78 -5.06 -0.41
CA ILE A 104 10.99 -4.47 0.16
C ILE A 104 11.76 -5.45 1.05
N ASP A 105 13.02 -5.13 1.34
CA ASP A 105 13.73 -5.73 2.47
C ASP A 105 13.16 -5.18 3.78
N GLY A 106 12.40 -6.01 4.48
CA GLY A 106 11.67 -5.63 5.70
C GLY A 106 12.58 -5.21 6.86
N GLY A 107 13.85 -5.59 6.86
CA GLY A 107 14.83 -5.16 7.85
C GLY A 107 15.21 -3.68 7.74
N PHE A 108 14.92 -3.04 6.61
CA PHE A 108 15.30 -1.66 6.27
C PHE A 108 14.12 -0.84 5.76
N HIS A 109 12.98 -0.93 6.43
CA HIS A 109 11.71 -0.33 5.96
C HIS A 109 11.83 1.16 5.60
N LYS A 110 12.42 1.97 6.50
CA LYS A 110 12.52 3.43 6.30
C LYS A 110 13.43 3.79 5.13
N GLU A 111 14.54 3.09 5.02
CA GLU A 111 15.52 3.27 3.96
C GLU A 111 14.94 2.84 2.60
N CYS A 112 14.23 1.71 2.57
CA CYS A 112 13.52 1.25 1.38
C CYS A 112 12.41 2.22 0.97
N PHE A 113 11.68 2.79 1.94
CA PHE A 113 10.69 3.84 1.68
C PHE A 113 11.31 5.05 0.98
N GLU A 114 12.42 5.59 1.50
CA GLU A 114 13.09 6.74 0.90
C GLU A 114 13.61 6.44 -0.51
N ARG A 115 14.11 5.23 -0.74
CA ARG A 115 14.54 4.81 -2.08
C ARG A 115 13.36 4.73 -3.05
N ALA A 116 12.28 4.07 -2.66
CA ALA A 116 11.07 3.97 -3.47
C ALA A 116 10.48 5.36 -3.78
N ARG A 117 10.41 6.24 -2.77
CA ARG A 117 9.94 7.62 -2.92
C ARG A 117 10.80 8.39 -3.93
N ASN A 118 12.12 8.30 -3.84
CA ASN A 118 13.03 8.96 -4.78
C ASN A 118 12.92 8.38 -6.18
N HIS A 119 12.74 7.07 -6.32
CA HIS A 119 12.50 6.41 -7.61
C HIS A 119 11.23 6.94 -8.28
N PHE A 120 10.07 6.90 -7.62
CA PHE A 120 8.81 7.36 -8.19
C PHE A 120 8.84 8.87 -8.50
N LYS A 121 9.51 9.67 -7.67
CA LYS A 121 9.71 11.09 -7.94
C LYS A 121 10.62 11.33 -9.16
N GLY A 122 11.72 10.61 -9.26
CA GLY A 122 12.70 10.78 -10.36
C GLY A 122 12.21 10.24 -11.68
N SER A 123 11.52 9.10 -11.69
CA SER A 123 11.07 8.41 -12.91
C SER A 123 9.74 8.96 -13.43
N TYR A 124 8.84 9.39 -12.55
CA TYR A 124 7.45 9.68 -12.91
C TYR A 124 6.93 11.01 -12.39
N GLU A 125 7.74 11.78 -11.67
CA GLU A 125 7.34 13.02 -10.98
C GLU A 125 6.22 12.80 -9.93
N LEU A 126 6.04 11.55 -9.46
CA LEU A 126 5.06 11.20 -8.44
C LEU A 126 5.63 11.46 -7.05
N ILE A 127 4.89 12.26 -6.26
CA ILE A 127 5.27 12.59 -4.88
C ILE A 127 4.44 11.73 -3.93
N ALA A 128 5.12 10.83 -3.22
CA ALA A 128 4.48 9.99 -2.22
C ALA A 128 4.31 10.72 -0.89
N ASP A 129 3.18 10.44 -0.21
CA ASP A 129 2.97 10.82 1.20
C ASP A 129 3.99 10.15 2.11
N GLU A 130 4.36 10.83 3.21
CA GLU A 130 5.38 10.34 4.13
C GLU A 130 4.85 9.37 5.21
N SER A 131 3.53 9.27 5.37
CA SER A 131 2.93 8.41 6.40
C SER A 131 3.41 6.96 6.33
N PRO A 132 3.53 6.33 5.14
CA PRO A 132 3.97 4.93 5.03
C PRO A 132 5.45 4.68 5.38
N LYS A 133 6.23 5.73 5.63
CA LYS A 133 7.57 5.61 6.22
C LYS A 133 7.53 4.97 7.61
N ASN A 134 6.40 5.10 8.32
CA ASN A 134 6.12 4.32 9.51
C ASN A 134 5.50 2.97 9.13
N PRO A 135 6.12 1.82 9.46
CA PRO A 135 5.59 0.49 9.11
C PRO A 135 4.22 0.19 9.74
N GLU A 136 3.84 0.90 10.81
CA GLU A 136 2.52 0.79 11.45
C GLU A 136 1.44 1.65 10.77
N SER A 137 1.74 2.29 9.64
CA SER A 137 0.77 3.11 8.92
C SER A 137 -0.40 2.30 8.40
N LEU A 138 -1.61 2.86 8.56
CA LEU A 138 -2.86 2.22 8.19
C LEU A 138 -3.18 2.39 6.71
N CYS A 139 -3.52 1.29 6.05
CA CYS A 139 -4.12 1.23 4.74
C CYS A 139 -5.60 0.92 4.86
N TYR A 140 -6.47 1.87 4.52
CA TYR A 140 -7.91 1.62 4.51
C TYR A 140 -8.31 0.82 3.29
N PHE A 141 -9.34 -0.05 3.45
CA PHE A 141 -9.96 -0.73 2.31
C PHE A 141 -10.48 0.30 1.30
N SER A 142 -10.53 -0.11 0.04
CA SER A 142 -11.01 0.70 -1.08
C SER A 142 -11.96 -0.10 -1.95
N HIS A 143 -12.36 0.49 -3.07
CA HIS A 143 -13.04 -0.20 -4.16
C HIS A 143 -12.42 0.25 -5.48
N ASP A 144 -11.85 -0.71 -6.20
CA ASP A 144 -11.28 -0.52 -7.53
C ASP A 144 -11.45 -1.83 -8.31
N PRO A 145 -12.51 -1.96 -9.14
CA PRO A 145 -12.74 -3.17 -9.93
C PRO A 145 -11.61 -3.47 -10.93
N ASP A 146 -10.85 -2.44 -11.30
CA ASP A 146 -9.69 -2.54 -12.19
C ASP A 146 -8.37 -2.56 -11.42
N ILE A 147 -8.40 -3.04 -10.16
CA ILE A 147 -7.17 -3.17 -9.35
C ILE A 147 -6.09 -3.92 -10.12
N TYR A 148 -4.90 -3.33 -10.17
CA TYR A 148 -3.75 -3.99 -10.76
C TYR A 148 -3.09 -4.94 -9.75
N VAL A 149 -2.84 -6.16 -10.18
CA VAL A 149 -1.99 -7.14 -9.48
C VAL A 149 -1.02 -7.70 -10.50
N SER A 150 0.27 -7.59 -10.22
CA SER A 150 1.31 -8.10 -11.11
C SER A 150 1.26 -9.62 -11.17
N GLU A 151 1.19 -10.17 -12.38
CA GLU A 151 1.37 -11.60 -12.63
C GLU A 151 2.87 -12.01 -12.58
N ARG A 152 3.75 -11.04 -12.64
CA ARG A 152 5.21 -11.23 -12.55
C ARG A 152 5.66 -11.02 -11.12
N SER A 153 6.70 -11.72 -10.70
CA SER A 153 7.38 -11.38 -9.45
C SER A 153 7.90 -9.94 -9.57
N ALA A 154 7.42 -9.06 -8.67
CA ALA A 154 7.94 -7.69 -8.63
C ALA A 154 9.36 -7.69 -8.06
N SER A 155 10.19 -6.77 -8.57
CA SER A 155 11.53 -6.58 -8.04
C SER A 155 11.48 -6.06 -6.61
N VAL A 156 12.34 -6.58 -5.74
CA VAL A 156 12.43 -6.16 -4.34
C VAL A 156 13.32 -4.92 -4.23
N VAL A 157 12.80 -3.87 -3.60
CA VAL A 157 13.61 -2.70 -3.26
C VAL A 157 14.52 -3.06 -2.09
N GLN A 158 15.81 -3.18 -2.35
CA GLN A 158 16.80 -3.52 -1.34
C GLN A 158 17.52 -2.29 -0.81
N TRP A 159 17.95 -2.34 0.44
CA TRP A 159 18.90 -1.41 1.02
C TRP A 159 20.33 -1.91 0.76
N GLY A 160 20.99 -1.37 -0.28
CA GLY A 160 22.41 -1.62 -0.52
C GLY A 160 23.23 -0.60 0.27
N GLY A 161 24.02 -1.04 1.25
CA GLY A 161 24.93 -0.18 1.99
C GLY A 161 25.98 0.45 1.07
N GLY A 162 25.86 1.76 0.85
CA GLY A 162 26.89 2.59 0.21
C GLY A 162 26.65 2.95 -1.25
N GLY A 163 26.27 4.19 -1.50
CA GLY A 163 26.26 4.82 -2.82
C GLY A 163 24.86 5.17 -3.33
N VAL A 164 24.69 6.40 -3.73
CA VAL A 164 23.45 7.04 -4.17
C VAL A 164 22.93 6.59 -5.55
N ASP A 165 23.45 5.53 -6.16
CA ASP A 165 23.19 5.21 -7.55
C ASP A 165 23.02 3.70 -7.84
N ALA A 166 22.09 3.02 -7.17
CA ALA A 166 21.80 1.67 -7.64
C ALA A 166 20.38 1.22 -7.31
N PHE A 167 19.42 1.69 -8.09
CA PHE A 167 18.44 0.81 -8.69
C PHE A 167 19.24 0.04 -9.76
N SER A 168 20.20 -0.78 -9.33
CA SER A 168 20.88 -1.67 -10.26
C SER A 168 19.91 -2.79 -10.57
N ASP A 169 19.65 -2.94 -11.83
CA ASP A 169 19.12 -4.14 -12.46
C ASP A 169 20.11 -5.29 -12.18
N SER A 170 20.15 -5.75 -10.93
CA SER A 170 20.81 -6.98 -10.59
C SER A 170 19.92 -8.09 -11.11
N THR A 171 20.19 -8.48 -12.36
CA THR A 171 19.75 -9.72 -12.97
C THR A 171 19.57 -10.77 -11.91
N ALA A 172 18.33 -11.21 -11.78
CA ALA A 172 17.85 -12.23 -10.88
C ALA A 172 18.73 -13.49 -10.96
N GLU A 173 19.72 -13.60 -10.07
CA GLU A 173 20.20 -14.90 -9.67
C GLU A 173 19.24 -15.40 -8.59
N ASN A 174 18.30 -16.23 -9.05
CA ASN A 174 17.54 -17.20 -8.29
C ASN A 174 17.21 -16.87 -6.82
N LEU A 175 16.28 -15.95 -6.57
CA LEU A 175 15.34 -16.12 -5.47
C LEU A 175 14.01 -16.50 -6.10
N ASP A 176 13.79 -17.81 -6.18
CA ASP A 176 12.49 -18.43 -6.46
C ASP A 176 11.59 -18.24 -5.24
N THR A 177 11.44 -16.99 -4.84
CA THR A 177 10.51 -16.52 -3.84
C THR A 177 9.52 -15.64 -4.59
N ALA A 178 8.60 -16.31 -5.31
CA ALA A 178 7.33 -15.69 -5.57
C ALA A 178 6.87 -15.10 -4.24
N VAL A 179 6.78 -13.75 -4.15
CA VAL A 179 6.14 -13.12 -3.00
C VAL A 179 4.70 -13.59 -3.05
N THR A 180 4.48 -14.74 -2.44
CA THR A 180 3.14 -15.28 -2.29
C THR A 180 2.44 -14.28 -1.37
N ILE A 181 1.44 -13.56 -1.90
CA ILE A 181 0.66 -12.53 -1.20
C ILE A 181 -0.21 -13.20 -0.10
N THR A 182 0.41 -14.07 0.69
CA THR A 182 -0.19 -14.81 1.80
C THR A 182 0.27 -14.29 3.16
N THR A 183 1.09 -13.22 3.19
CA THR A 183 1.56 -12.63 4.44
C THR A 183 0.38 -12.10 5.25
N SER A 184 0.25 -12.56 6.49
CA SER A 184 -0.77 -12.08 7.41
C SER A 184 -0.52 -10.62 7.80
N ILE A 185 -1.58 -9.83 7.87
CA ILE A 185 -1.58 -8.43 8.26
C ILE A 185 -2.65 -8.16 9.31
N ASP A 186 -2.49 -7.12 10.12
CA ASP A 186 -3.48 -6.75 11.12
C ASP A 186 -4.68 -6.04 10.49
N TYR A 187 -5.86 -6.49 10.89
CA TYR A 187 -7.15 -5.94 10.48
C TYR A 187 -7.71 -5.08 11.62
N ILE A 188 -7.96 -3.81 11.35
CA ILE A 188 -8.50 -2.86 12.31
C ILE A 188 -9.92 -2.51 11.90
N THR A 189 -10.90 -2.90 12.72
CA THR A 189 -12.32 -2.57 12.48
C THR A 189 -12.61 -1.12 12.84
N PRO A 190 -13.58 -0.47 12.15
CA PRO A 190 -14.09 0.82 12.58
C PRO A 190 -14.58 0.75 14.03
N LYS A 191 -14.35 1.80 14.79
CA LYS A 191 -14.98 1.94 16.11
C LYS A 191 -16.49 2.00 15.89
N GLN A 192 -17.23 0.99 16.37
CA GLN A 192 -18.69 1.11 16.47
C GLN A 192 -18.98 2.32 17.35
N GLY A 193 -19.61 3.34 16.80
CA GLY A 193 -20.11 4.47 17.56
C GLY A 193 -21.06 3.93 18.61
N ASN A 194 -20.79 4.21 19.89
CA ASN A 194 -21.77 4.02 20.95
C ASN A 194 -22.98 4.87 20.56
N SER A 195 -24.04 4.21 20.11
CA SER A 195 -25.36 4.84 20.05
C SER A 195 -25.74 5.22 21.48
N LEU A 196 -25.77 6.52 21.76
CA LEU A 196 -26.43 7.10 22.91
C LEU A 196 -27.95 7.06 22.72
#